data_ba5b4febbc818d30700ecd2c2ac5353f
#
_entry.id   ba5b4febbc818d30700ecd2c2ac5353f
#
_cell.length_a   1.000
_cell.length_b   1.000
_cell.length_c   1.000
_cell.angle_alpha   90.00
_cell.angle_beta   90.00
_cell.angle_gamma   90.00
#
_symmetry.space_group_name_H-M   'P 1'
#
loop_
_entity.id
_entity.type
_entity.pdbx_description
1 polymer ?
#
loop_
_entity_poly.entity_id
_entity_poly.type
_entity_poly.pdbx_seq_one_letter_code
_entity_poly.pdbx_strand_id
1 'polypeptide(L)'
;MKIEEYIKSLPNDIISGNEVQLPERSFRKIFEFLNLNENDVFYHLGCGDGEGIKIALQEFHVKKAIGVDNSKEKIQQAKKLAEENDLNGENFLCQDAVTAKIDDATAILFWFTDIEIIEKMKKRFQSLQDGCKIVTIGVRFLNASPLK
;
A
#
# COMPACT_ATOMS: atom_id res chain seq x y z
N MET A 1 16.95 -0.71 -8.09
CA MET A 1 16.41 0.57 -7.53
C MET A 1 17.06 0.86 -6.20
N LYS A 2 17.52 2.07 -5.97
CA LYS A 2 18.02 2.50 -4.67
C LYS A 2 16.82 2.86 -3.81
N ILE A 3 16.54 2.04 -2.81
CA ILE A 3 15.30 2.12 -2.05
C ILE A 3 15.13 3.44 -1.31
N GLU A 4 16.21 4.00 -0.79
CA GLU A 4 16.17 5.25 -0.03
C GLU A 4 15.71 6.45 -0.85
N GLU A 5 15.81 6.38 -2.17
CA GLU A 5 15.39 7.45 -3.07
C GLU A 5 13.88 7.40 -3.37
N TYR A 6 13.24 6.26 -3.13
CA TYR A 6 11.87 6.03 -3.58
C TYR A 6 10.87 5.85 -2.45
N ILE A 7 11.33 5.60 -1.22
CA ILE A 7 10.43 5.46 -0.08
C ILE A 7 10.22 6.82 0.58
N LYS A 8 8.96 7.17 0.76
CA LYS A 8 8.56 8.41 1.39
C LYS A 8 7.78 8.12 2.66
N SER A 9 8.16 8.79 3.76
CA SER A 9 7.33 8.81 4.96
C SER A 9 6.26 9.87 4.81
N LEU A 10 5.05 9.55 5.23
CA LEU A 10 3.95 10.51 5.20
C LEU A 10 4.19 11.63 6.20
N PRO A 11 3.81 12.87 5.86
CA PRO A 11 3.77 13.95 6.85
C PRO A 11 2.85 13.58 8.02
N ASN A 12 3.21 14.03 9.22
CA ASN A 12 2.49 13.70 10.46
C ASN A 12 1.04 14.22 10.46
N ASP A 13 0.71 15.18 9.64
CA ASP A 13 -0.64 15.76 9.56
C ASP A 13 -1.61 14.92 8.73
N ILE A 14 -1.12 13.94 7.97
CA ILE A 14 -2.00 13.04 7.20
C ILE A 14 -2.65 12.02 8.11
N ILE A 15 -1.90 11.53 9.09
CA ILE A 15 -2.38 10.53 10.05
C ILE A 15 -2.12 11.07 11.44
N SER A 16 -3.17 11.17 12.25
CA SER A 16 -3.06 11.62 13.63
C SER A 16 -3.43 10.49 14.59
N GLY A 17 -2.62 10.34 15.64
CA GLY A 17 -2.94 9.50 16.79
C GLY A 17 -2.74 8.01 16.55
N ASN A 18 -3.53 7.22 17.28
CA ASN A 18 -3.41 5.76 17.36
C ASN A 18 -4.44 5.06 16.45
N GLU A 19 -4.62 5.54 15.24
CA GLU A 19 -5.58 4.93 14.32
C GLU A 19 -5.09 3.55 13.91
N VAL A 20 -5.86 2.50 14.24
CA VAL A 20 -5.58 1.10 13.89
C VAL A 20 -5.91 0.85 12.42
N GLN A 21 -6.90 1.55 11.90
CA GLN A 21 -7.27 1.53 10.48
C GLN A 21 -7.31 2.95 9.97
N LEU A 22 -6.86 3.13 8.72
CA LEU A 22 -6.86 4.44 8.10
C LEU A 22 -8.28 4.84 7.69
N PRO A 23 -8.73 6.04 8.05
CA PRO A 23 -10.00 6.56 7.53
C PRO A 23 -9.89 6.91 6.05
N GLU A 24 -11.04 6.99 5.38
CA GLU A 24 -11.07 7.31 3.95
C GLU A 24 -10.33 8.59 3.60
N ARG A 25 -10.47 9.63 4.42
CA ARG A 25 -9.79 10.91 4.17
C ARG A 25 -8.27 10.76 4.13
N SER A 26 -7.73 9.85 4.94
CA SER A 26 -6.29 9.59 4.96
C SER A 26 -5.84 8.88 3.69
N PHE A 27 -6.61 7.91 3.21
CA PHE A 27 -6.29 7.27 1.94
C PHE A 27 -6.27 8.27 0.79
N ARG A 28 -7.24 9.18 0.73
CA ARG A 28 -7.27 10.19 -0.33
C ARG A 28 -6.04 11.08 -0.31
N LYS A 29 -5.62 11.51 0.87
CA LYS A 29 -4.41 12.33 1.04
C LYS A 29 -3.14 11.57 0.65
N ILE A 30 -3.05 10.29 1.05
CA ILE A 30 -1.92 9.43 0.69
C ILE A 30 -1.83 9.27 -0.83
N PHE A 31 -2.95 9.01 -1.48
CA PHE A 31 -2.99 8.78 -2.92
C PHE A 31 -2.70 10.06 -3.71
N GLU A 32 -3.13 11.21 -3.21
CA GLU A 32 -2.74 12.51 -3.76
C GLU A 32 -1.23 12.73 -3.63
N PHE A 33 -0.69 12.42 -2.45
CA PHE A 33 0.75 12.54 -2.18
C PHE A 33 1.58 11.63 -3.11
N LEU A 34 1.09 10.43 -3.41
CA LEU A 34 1.69 9.48 -4.35
C LEU A 34 1.49 9.90 -5.80
N ASN A 35 0.64 10.87 -6.07
CA ASN A 35 0.19 11.17 -7.43
C ASN A 35 -0.34 9.92 -8.14
N LEU A 36 -1.17 9.16 -7.43
CA LEU A 36 -1.75 7.94 -7.94
C LEU A 36 -2.68 8.26 -9.10
N ASN A 37 -2.56 7.50 -10.20
CA ASN A 37 -3.31 7.80 -11.44
C ASN A 37 -3.59 6.54 -12.25
N GLU A 38 -4.24 6.73 -13.38
CA GLU A 38 -4.72 5.66 -14.26
C GLU A 38 -3.61 4.80 -14.90
N ASN A 39 -2.38 5.24 -14.83
CA ASN A 39 -1.24 4.45 -15.33
C ASN A 39 -0.66 3.53 -14.26
N ASP A 40 -1.13 3.64 -13.03
CA ASP A 40 -0.52 2.92 -11.91
C ASP A 40 -1.07 1.52 -11.74
N VAL A 41 -0.17 0.61 -11.44
CA VAL A 41 -0.45 -0.71 -10.86
C VAL A 41 -0.16 -0.57 -9.37
N PHE A 42 -1.20 -0.52 -8.55
CA PHE A 42 -1.12 -0.19 -7.14
C PHE A 42 -1.24 -1.44 -6.28
N TYR A 43 -0.32 -1.57 -5.31
CA TYR A 43 -0.36 -2.63 -4.30
C TYR A 43 -0.51 -2.03 -2.91
N HIS A 44 -1.52 -2.47 -2.18
CA HIS A 44 -1.68 -2.16 -0.77
C HIS A 44 -1.27 -3.38 0.05
N LEU A 45 -0.09 -3.34 0.63
CA LEU A 45 0.44 -4.44 1.44
C LEU A 45 0.01 -4.23 2.88
N GLY A 46 -0.79 -5.16 3.39
CA GLY A 46 -1.52 -4.97 4.64
C GLY A 46 -2.84 -4.25 4.41
N CYS A 47 -3.62 -4.71 3.42
CA CYS A 47 -4.81 -3.97 2.93
C CYS A 47 -6.01 -3.98 3.87
N GLY A 48 -6.00 -4.82 4.90
CA GLY A 48 -7.11 -4.90 5.85
C GLY A 48 -8.44 -5.20 5.17
N ASP A 49 -9.43 -4.38 5.44
CA ASP A 49 -10.81 -4.55 4.94
C ASP A 49 -11.04 -4.05 3.51
N GLY A 50 -10.00 -3.56 2.85
CA GLY A 50 -10.06 -3.21 1.43
C GLY A 50 -10.50 -1.80 1.09
N GLU A 51 -10.70 -0.93 2.07
CA GLU A 51 -11.12 0.46 1.80
C GLU A 51 -10.15 1.21 0.89
N GLY A 52 -8.84 1.03 1.11
CA GLY A 52 -7.82 1.68 0.27
C GLY A 52 -7.91 1.25 -1.18
N ILE A 53 -8.13 -0.03 -1.43
CA ILE A 53 -8.28 -0.55 -2.78
C ILE A 53 -9.54 0.02 -3.45
N LYS A 54 -10.65 0.08 -2.71
CA LYS A 54 -11.89 0.67 -3.22
C LYS A 54 -11.66 2.11 -3.68
N ILE A 55 -11.03 2.93 -2.84
CA ILE A 55 -10.78 4.34 -3.15
C ILE A 55 -9.82 4.47 -4.35
N ALA A 56 -8.76 3.67 -4.39
CA ALA A 56 -7.82 3.70 -5.51
C ALA A 56 -8.51 3.41 -6.85
N LEU A 57 -9.41 2.44 -6.88
CA LEU A 57 -10.13 2.07 -8.10
C LEU A 57 -11.22 3.09 -8.45
N GLN A 58 -12.04 3.49 -7.49
CA GLN A 58 -13.22 4.32 -7.75
C GLN A 58 -12.90 5.79 -7.93
N GLU A 59 -11.93 6.31 -7.18
CA GLU A 59 -11.65 7.76 -7.16
C GLU A 59 -10.38 8.14 -7.91
N PHE A 60 -9.38 7.26 -7.94
CA PHE A 60 -8.09 7.53 -8.61
C PHE A 60 -7.95 6.77 -9.93
N HIS A 61 -8.90 5.87 -10.20
CA HIS A 61 -9.00 5.18 -11.49
C HIS A 61 -7.73 4.45 -11.91
N VAL A 62 -7.03 3.87 -10.94
CA VAL A 62 -5.78 3.14 -11.22
C VAL A 62 -6.05 1.99 -12.20
N LYS A 63 -5.04 1.67 -12.99
CA LYS A 63 -5.10 0.60 -13.97
C LYS A 63 -5.39 -0.76 -13.31
N LYS A 64 -4.78 -0.99 -12.16
CA LYS A 64 -4.93 -2.23 -11.40
C LYS A 64 -4.64 -1.94 -9.93
N ALA A 65 -5.38 -2.55 -9.03
CA ALA A 65 -5.16 -2.43 -7.60
C ALA A 65 -5.23 -3.81 -6.96
N ILE A 66 -4.20 -4.17 -6.20
CA ILE A 66 -4.09 -5.45 -5.52
C ILE A 66 -3.91 -5.21 -4.04
N GLY A 67 -4.78 -5.81 -3.23
CA GLY A 67 -4.67 -5.81 -1.77
C GLY A 67 -4.09 -7.14 -1.28
N VAL A 68 -3.11 -7.07 -0.41
CA VAL A 68 -2.48 -8.25 0.18
C VAL A 68 -2.59 -8.15 1.69
N ASP A 69 -3.07 -9.20 2.33
CA ASP A 69 -3.15 -9.30 3.78
C ASP A 69 -3.04 -10.76 4.18
N ASN A 70 -2.40 -11.05 5.30
CA ASN A 70 -2.27 -12.42 5.78
C ASN A 70 -3.48 -12.88 6.61
N SER A 71 -4.39 -11.99 6.94
CA SER A 71 -5.60 -12.29 7.68
C SER A 71 -6.70 -12.77 6.74
N LYS A 72 -7.08 -14.02 6.85
CA LYS A 72 -8.17 -14.61 6.07
C LYS A 72 -9.47 -13.85 6.31
N GLU A 73 -9.75 -13.48 7.56
CA GLU A 73 -10.94 -12.74 7.94
C GLU A 73 -10.99 -11.37 7.26
N LYS A 74 -9.87 -10.63 7.27
CA LYS A 74 -9.78 -9.32 6.63
C LYS A 74 -9.97 -9.42 5.12
N ILE A 75 -9.37 -10.43 4.49
CA ILE A 75 -9.54 -10.64 3.05
C ILE A 75 -10.99 -10.99 2.70
N GLN A 76 -11.69 -11.75 3.54
CA GLN A 76 -13.11 -12.01 3.33
C GLN A 76 -13.94 -10.73 3.41
N GLN A 77 -13.65 -9.87 4.37
CA GLN A 77 -14.30 -8.55 4.48
C GLN A 77 -14.00 -7.67 3.26
N ALA A 78 -12.76 -7.69 2.79
CA ALA A 78 -12.36 -6.92 1.62
C ALA A 78 -13.07 -7.40 0.35
N LYS A 79 -13.18 -8.70 0.16
CA LYS A 79 -13.91 -9.27 -0.98
C LYS A 79 -15.40 -8.92 -0.94
N LYS A 80 -16.00 -8.93 0.24
CA LYS A 80 -17.38 -8.54 0.42
C LYS A 80 -17.58 -7.05 0.07
N LEU A 81 -16.70 -6.20 0.54
CA LEU A 81 -16.73 -4.77 0.21
C LEU A 81 -16.62 -4.56 -1.31
N ALA A 82 -15.71 -5.28 -1.95
CA ALA A 82 -15.55 -5.21 -3.41
C ALA A 82 -16.83 -5.62 -4.13
N GLU A 83 -17.45 -6.73 -3.72
CA GLU A 83 -18.69 -7.21 -4.31
C GLU A 83 -19.83 -6.19 -4.16
N GLU A 84 -19.97 -5.60 -2.99
CA GLU A 84 -20.97 -4.57 -2.70
C GLU A 84 -20.78 -3.30 -3.54
N ASN A 85 -19.59 -3.08 -4.06
CA ASN A 85 -19.22 -1.89 -4.86
C ASN A 85 -18.93 -2.22 -6.32
N ASP A 86 -19.35 -3.38 -6.80
CA ASP A 86 -19.14 -3.85 -8.18
C ASP A 86 -17.66 -3.88 -8.58
N LEU A 87 -16.79 -4.18 -7.64
CA LEU A 87 -15.35 -4.34 -7.87
C LEU A 87 -14.99 -5.82 -7.89
N ASN A 88 -13.84 -6.13 -8.51
CA ASN A 88 -13.39 -7.52 -8.62
C ASN A 88 -12.74 -8.01 -7.32
N GLY A 89 -13.36 -8.99 -6.66
CA GLY A 89 -12.83 -9.60 -5.43
C GLY A 89 -11.54 -10.40 -5.65
N GLU A 90 -11.18 -10.75 -6.87
CA GLU A 90 -9.93 -11.43 -7.18
C GLU A 90 -8.70 -10.55 -6.95
N ASN A 91 -8.89 -9.25 -6.79
CA ASN A 91 -7.81 -8.32 -6.48
C ASN A 91 -7.35 -8.40 -5.03
N PHE A 92 -7.94 -9.26 -4.20
CA PHE A 92 -7.54 -9.42 -2.81
C PHE A 92 -6.91 -10.80 -2.60
N LEU A 93 -5.68 -10.80 -2.10
CA LEU A 93 -4.87 -12.00 -1.91
C LEU A 93 -4.59 -12.22 -0.42
N CYS A 94 -4.97 -13.41 0.07
CA CYS A 94 -4.61 -13.84 1.43
C CYS A 94 -3.20 -14.43 1.38
N GLN A 95 -2.20 -13.60 1.55
CA GLN A 95 -0.79 -13.97 1.44
C GLN A 95 0.06 -13.16 2.39
N ASP A 96 1.26 -13.67 2.68
CA ASP A 96 2.28 -12.89 3.36
C ASP A 96 2.86 -11.87 2.38
N ALA A 97 2.89 -10.61 2.77
CA ALA A 97 3.46 -9.54 1.95
C ALA A 97 4.92 -9.80 1.57
N VAL A 98 5.67 -10.49 2.43
CA VAL A 98 7.09 -10.82 2.18
C VAL A 98 7.25 -11.74 0.98
N THR A 99 6.27 -12.58 0.68
CA THR A 99 6.32 -13.57 -0.40
C THR A 99 5.38 -13.28 -1.56
N ALA A 100 4.48 -12.34 -1.42
CA ALA A 100 3.54 -11.99 -2.48
C ALA A 100 4.27 -11.45 -3.71
N LYS A 101 3.78 -11.79 -4.89
CA LYS A 101 4.36 -11.30 -6.14
C LYS A 101 3.94 -9.84 -6.37
N ILE A 102 4.92 -8.95 -6.46
CA ILE A 102 4.69 -7.51 -6.62
C ILE A 102 5.50 -6.90 -7.78
N ASP A 103 5.98 -7.73 -8.70
CA ASP A 103 6.96 -7.33 -9.72
C ASP A 103 6.46 -6.25 -10.67
N ASP A 104 5.16 -6.20 -10.90
CA ASP A 104 4.54 -5.23 -11.81
C ASP A 104 4.10 -3.93 -11.12
N ALA A 105 4.41 -3.77 -9.85
CA ALA A 105 3.97 -2.60 -9.07
C ALA A 105 4.61 -1.30 -9.59
N THR A 106 3.81 -0.26 -9.72
CA THR A 106 4.27 1.11 -9.98
C THR A 106 4.04 2.01 -8.77
N ALA A 107 3.18 1.60 -7.85
CA ALA A 107 2.90 2.32 -6.62
C ALA A 107 2.59 1.32 -5.51
N ILE A 108 3.17 1.53 -4.34
CA ILE A 108 3.00 0.63 -3.20
C ILE A 108 2.73 1.47 -1.95
N LEU A 109 1.69 1.07 -1.22
CA LEU A 109 1.43 1.54 0.13
C LEU A 109 1.63 0.35 1.08
N PHE A 110 2.42 0.53 2.12
CA PHE A 110 2.55 -0.49 3.14
C PHE A 110 2.67 0.11 4.53
N TRP A 111 2.18 -0.64 5.53
CA TRP A 111 2.23 -0.22 6.91
C TRP A 111 2.56 -1.43 7.78
N PHE A 112 3.84 -1.55 8.14
CA PHE A 112 4.31 -2.60 9.03
C PHE A 112 5.12 -1.96 10.16
N THR A 113 4.97 -2.51 11.35
CA THR A 113 5.70 -2.06 12.53
C THR A 113 6.83 -3.01 12.91
N ASP A 114 6.86 -4.22 12.36
CA ASP A 114 7.88 -5.22 12.62
C ASP A 114 9.14 -4.94 11.80
N ILE A 115 10.25 -4.71 12.48
CA ILE A 115 11.53 -4.35 11.86
C ILE A 115 12.01 -5.45 10.91
N GLU A 116 11.85 -6.73 11.27
CA GLU A 116 12.26 -7.83 10.40
C GLU A 116 11.49 -7.84 9.07
N ILE A 117 10.19 -7.59 9.14
CA ILE A 117 9.35 -7.50 7.94
C ILE A 117 9.78 -6.31 7.09
N ILE A 118 10.02 -5.18 7.70
CA ILE A 118 10.47 -3.96 7.00
C ILE A 118 11.80 -4.22 6.27
N GLU A 119 12.76 -4.87 6.91
CA GLU A 119 14.05 -5.18 6.28
C GLU A 119 13.90 -6.15 5.10
N LYS A 120 13.05 -7.16 5.23
CA LYS A 120 12.74 -8.08 4.13
C LYS A 120 12.08 -7.37 2.97
N MET A 121 11.15 -6.46 3.26
CA MET A 121 10.46 -5.69 2.23
C MET A 121 11.42 -4.73 1.51
N LYS A 122 12.34 -4.10 2.22
CA LYS A 122 13.37 -3.25 1.60
C LYS A 122 14.14 -4.02 0.54
N LYS A 123 14.55 -5.24 0.83
CA LYS A 123 15.24 -6.10 -0.15
C LYS A 123 14.39 -6.35 -1.38
N ARG A 124 13.12 -6.65 -1.18
CA ARG A 124 12.20 -6.91 -2.29
C ARG A 124 11.99 -5.68 -3.15
N PHE A 125 11.84 -4.52 -2.52
CA PHE A 125 11.65 -3.26 -3.24
C PHE A 125 12.86 -2.90 -4.12
N GLN A 126 14.06 -3.29 -3.72
CA GLN A 126 15.26 -3.04 -4.52
C GLN A 126 15.22 -3.73 -5.89
N SER A 127 14.47 -4.80 -6.04
CA SER A 127 14.33 -5.51 -7.30
C SER A 127 13.21 -4.97 -8.19
N LEU A 128 12.45 -3.98 -7.72
CA LEU A 128 11.39 -3.37 -8.52
C LEU A 128 11.96 -2.42 -9.58
N GLN A 129 11.15 -2.13 -10.58
CA GLN A 129 11.54 -1.17 -11.63
C GLN A 129 11.76 0.22 -11.05
N ASP A 130 12.67 0.96 -11.66
CA ASP A 130 12.94 2.34 -11.27
C ASP A 130 11.69 3.19 -11.45
N GLY A 131 11.50 4.14 -10.54
CA GLY A 131 10.34 5.02 -10.56
C GLY A 131 9.12 4.48 -9.83
N CYS A 132 9.16 3.26 -9.29
CA CYS A 132 8.08 2.75 -8.45
C CYS A 132 7.92 3.67 -7.22
N LYS A 133 6.70 4.15 -7.03
CA LYS A 133 6.38 5.07 -5.92
C LYS A 133 6.04 4.24 -4.70
N ILE A 134 6.80 4.38 -3.62
CA ILE A 134 6.61 3.59 -2.41
C ILE A 134 6.39 4.54 -1.24
N VAL A 135 5.30 4.35 -0.52
CA VAL A 135 5.00 5.13 0.68
C VAL A 135 4.77 4.20 1.86
N THR A 136 5.30 4.57 3.00
CA THR A 136 5.08 3.89 4.27
C THR A 136 4.45 4.84 5.27
N ILE A 137 3.73 4.28 6.22
CA ILE A 137 3.01 5.04 7.25
C ILE A 137 3.69 4.82 8.60
N GLY A 138 4.06 5.93 9.26
CA GLY A 138 4.41 5.95 10.67
C GLY A 138 5.71 5.26 11.09
N VAL A 139 6.39 4.56 10.20
CA VAL A 139 7.65 3.89 10.53
C VAL A 139 8.75 4.43 9.65
N ARG A 140 9.81 4.91 10.29
CA ARG A 140 11.00 5.30 9.54
C ARG A 140 11.75 4.05 9.14
N PHE A 141 12.13 3.97 7.88
CA PHE A 141 13.10 2.96 7.48
C PHE A 141 14.40 3.21 8.26
N LEU A 142 14.95 2.13 8.80
CA LEU A 142 16.16 2.22 9.60
C LEU A 142 17.25 2.96 8.83
N ASN A 143 17.71 4.07 9.41
CA ASN A 143 18.76 4.91 8.85
C ASN A 143 18.48 5.49 7.45
N ALA A 144 17.26 5.37 6.94
CA ALA A 144 16.89 6.07 5.72
C ALA A 144 16.64 7.54 6.07
N SER A 145 17.29 8.43 5.35
CA SER A 145 16.96 9.85 5.46
C SER A 145 15.56 10.06 4.89
N PRO A 146 14.72 10.92 5.51
CA PRO A 146 13.45 11.27 4.92
C PRO A 146 13.71 11.80 3.51
N LEU A 147 12.97 11.29 2.54
CA LEU A 147 13.03 11.87 1.20
C LEU A 147 12.46 13.29 1.27
N LYS A 148 13.27 14.20 0.89
CA LYS A 148 12.90 15.61 0.91
C LYS A 148 11.98 15.96 -0.25
#